data_a4e9ac831f333286e2e7bcc2dff613c4
#
_entry.id   a4e9ac831f333286e2e7bcc2dff613c4
#
_cell.length_a   1.000
_cell.length_b   1.000
_cell.length_c   1.000
_cell.angle_alpha   90.00
_cell.angle_beta   90.00
_cell.angle_gamma   90.00
#
_symmetry.space_group_name_H-M   'P 1'
#
loop_
_entity.id
_entity.type
_entity.pdbx_description
1 polymer ?
#
loop_
_entity_poly.entity_id
_entity_poly.type
_entity_poly.pdbx_seq_one_letter_code
_entity_poly.pdbx_strand_id
1 'polypeptide(L)'
;MQEHGFEEVPGSKLNYDMSVRYGISRDQVKKLIRIFNESAAIGFLPALRDSMYYVKRLHEELGYRFHCITSLSLDPNAQRLREMNLAKLFGPTAFERVVCLDTGAHKDDALEEYEGAGCVWVEDKPENAEAGFRVGLNCLLIEHGHNMHYYHDHVRIVKNWRGIYELITS
;
A
#
# COMPACT_ATOMS: atom_id res chain seq x y z
N MET A 1 -14.59 -3.97 9.85
CA MET A 1 -14.99 -5.26 10.46
C MET A 1 -15.74 -5.04 11.78
N GLN A 2 -15.15 -4.41 12.76
CA GLN A 2 -15.83 -4.14 14.06
C GLN A 2 -17.14 -3.34 13.90
N GLU A 3 -17.17 -2.34 13.02
CA GLU A 3 -18.40 -1.60 12.68
C GLU A 3 -19.51 -2.47 12.07
N HIS A 4 -19.16 -3.65 11.55
CA HIS A 4 -20.11 -4.65 11.05
C HIS A 4 -20.40 -5.77 12.07
N GLY A 5 -20.01 -5.58 13.34
CA GLY A 5 -20.30 -6.52 14.42
C GLY A 5 -19.39 -7.76 14.47
N PHE A 6 -18.29 -7.79 13.74
CA PHE A 6 -17.33 -8.89 13.82
C PHE A 6 -16.27 -8.63 14.88
N GLU A 7 -16.09 -9.58 15.79
CA GLU A 7 -15.05 -9.55 16.82
C GLU A 7 -13.79 -10.28 16.37
N GLU A 8 -12.64 -9.81 16.83
CA GLU A 8 -11.36 -10.49 16.54
C GLU A 8 -11.28 -11.82 17.29
N VAL A 9 -10.83 -12.86 16.61
CA VAL A 9 -10.48 -14.14 17.26
C VAL A 9 -9.31 -13.91 18.22
N PRO A 10 -9.37 -14.37 19.48
CA PRO A 10 -8.29 -14.20 20.44
C PRO A 10 -6.93 -14.68 19.88
N GLY A 11 -5.91 -13.85 20.00
CA GLY A 11 -4.54 -14.14 19.51
C GLY A 11 -4.30 -13.90 18.01
N SER A 12 -5.30 -13.54 17.23
CA SER A 12 -5.18 -13.37 15.76
C SER A 12 -4.86 -11.93 15.29
N LYS A 13 -4.68 -10.99 16.21
CA LYS A 13 -4.55 -9.55 15.93
C LYS A 13 -3.47 -9.19 14.89
N LEU A 14 -2.37 -9.93 14.84
CA LEU A 14 -1.27 -9.72 13.91
C LEU A 14 -1.42 -10.48 12.59
N ASN A 15 -2.48 -11.27 12.44
CA ASN A 15 -2.71 -12.01 11.20
C ASN A 15 -3.20 -11.07 10.11
N TYR A 16 -2.51 -11.08 8.96
CA TYR A 16 -2.89 -10.29 7.79
C TYR A 16 -4.18 -10.82 7.16
N ASP A 17 -4.40 -12.15 7.16
CA ASP A 17 -5.62 -12.74 6.63
C ASP A 17 -6.82 -12.44 7.54
N MET A 18 -7.66 -11.53 7.09
CA MET A 18 -8.87 -11.10 7.79
C MET A 18 -9.86 -12.25 8.01
N SER A 19 -9.84 -13.30 7.18
CA SER A 19 -10.70 -14.48 7.39
C SER A 19 -10.31 -15.23 8.65
N VAL A 20 -9.02 -15.36 8.89
CA VAL A 20 -8.46 -15.96 10.11
C VAL A 20 -8.66 -15.02 11.31
N ARG A 21 -8.41 -13.72 11.10
CA ARG A 21 -8.49 -12.72 12.17
C ARG A 21 -9.90 -12.56 12.75
N TYR A 22 -10.94 -12.68 11.94
CA TYR A 22 -12.34 -12.50 12.35
C TYR A 22 -13.17 -13.78 12.28
N GLY A 23 -12.58 -14.94 11.95
CA GLY A 23 -13.29 -16.22 11.89
C GLY A 23 -14.42 -16.26 10.85
N ILE A 24 -14.27 -15.55 9.74
CA ILE A 24 -15.28 -15.46 8.67
C ILE A 24 -14.74 -15.99 7.35
N SER A 25 -15.63 -16.32 6.39
CA SER A 25 -15.20 -16.84 5.11
C SER A 25 -14.43 -15.80 4.27
N ARG A 26 -13.53 -16.27 3.40
CA ARG A 26 -12.80 -15.38 2.47
C ARG A 26 -13.73 -14.57 1.57
N ASP A 27 -14.85 -15.13 1.17
CA ASP A 27 -15.84 -14.44 0.34
C ASP A 27 -16.50 -13.29 1.11
N GLN A 28 -16.83 -13.51 2.39
CA GLN A 28 -17.32 -12.45 3.26
C GLN A 28 -16.29 -11.33 3.43
N VAL A 29 -15.02 -11.69 3.67
CA VAL A 29 -13.91 -10.70 3.74
C VAL A 29 -13.82 -9.90 2.45
N LYS A 30 -13.77 -10.56 1.28
CA LYS A 30 -13.69 -9.90 -0.02
C LYS A 30 -14.86 -8.92 -0.25
N LYS A 31 -16.07 -9.35 0.09
CA LYS A 31 -17.28 -8.51 -0.01
C LYS A 31 -17.18 -7.27 0.91
N LEU A 32 -16.78 -7.42 2.15
CA LEU A 32 -16.67 -6.33 3.12
C LEU A 32 -15.56 -5.35 2.74
N ILE A 33 -14.41 -5.85 2.27
CA ILE A 33 -13.33 -5.00 1.77
C ILE A 33 -13.81 -4.20 0.55
N ARG A 34 -14.52 -4.82 -0.39
CA ARG A 34 -15.06 -4.12 -1.56
C ARG A 34 -16.05 -3.03 -1.15
N ILE A 35 -16.98 -3.31 -0.24
CA ILE A 35 -17.91 -2.30 0.29
C ILE A 35 -17.15 -1.10 0.90
N PHE A 36 -16.10 -1.37 1.66
CA PHE A 36 -15.24 -0.31 2.22
C PHE A 36 -14.52 0.47 1.11
N ASN A 37 -13.91 -0.23 0.16
CA ASN A 37 -13.14 0.36 -0.92
C ASN A 37 -13.98 1.25 -1.86
N GLU A 38 -15.28 0.95 -1.99
CA GLU A 38 -16.24 1.71 -2.80
C GLU A 38 -17.00 2.78 -1.98
N SER A 39 -16.72 2.88 -0.69
CA SER A 39 -17.36 3.86 0.20
C SER A 39 -16.60 5.20 0.21
N ALA A 40 -17.27 6.24 0.72
CA ALA A 40 -16.66 7.55 0.95
C ALA A 40 -15.44 7.51 1.90
N ALA A 41 -15.29 6.48 2.72
CA ALA A 41 -14.18 6.33 3.66
C ALA A 41 -12.81 6.36 2.99
N ILE A 42 -12.71 5.95 1.72
CA ILE A 42 -11.46 5.99 0.93
C ILE A 42 -10.91 7.42 0.80
N GLY A 43 -11.77 8.42 0.68
CA GLY A 43 -11.37 9.83 0.64
C GLY A 43 -10.82 10.38 1.96
N PHE A 44 -10.91 9.61 3.05
CA PHE A 44 -10.54 10.03 4.41
C PHE A 44 -9.51 9.11 5.08
N LEU A 45 -8.87 8.24 4.32
CA LEU A 45 -7.81 7.39 4.87
C LEU A 45 -6.68 8.24 5.45
N PRO A 46 -6.22 7.93 6.67
CA PRO A 46 -5.07 8.62 7.25
C PRO A 46 -3.78 8.22 6.55
N ALA A 47 -2.80 9.09 6.62
CA ALA A 47 -1.44 8.76 6.20
C ALA A 47 -0.79 7.76 7.15
N LEU A 48 0.09 6.91 6.60
CA LEU A 48 0.84 5.94 7.38
C LEU A 48 2.00 6.63 8.12
N ARG A 49 2.00 6.58 9.44
CA ARG A 49 3.11 7.05 10.30
C ARG A 49 3.60 8.45 9.88
N ASP A 50 4.89 8.56 9.58
CA ASP A 50 5.63 9.77 9.22
C ASP A 50 5.63 10.06 7.70
N SER A 51 4.82 9.34 6.92
CA SER A 51 4.79 9.45 5.45
C SER A 51 4.48 10.87 4.95
N MET A 52 3.57 11.60 5.60
CA MET A 52 3.23 12.97 5.18
C MET A 52 4.45 13.88 5.16
N TYR A 53 5.34 13.74 6.13
CA TYR A 53 6.55 14.56 6.22
C TYR A 53 7.58 14.15 5.16
N TYR A 54 7.94 12.87 5.10
CA TYR A 54 9.04 12.43 4.24
C TYR A 54 8.67 12.33 2.75
N VAL A 55 7.42 11.95 2.41
CA VAL A 55 6.96 11.97 1.01
C VAL A 55 6.94 13.41 0.47
N LYS A 56 6.48 14.39 1.28
CA LYS A 56 6.56 15.80 0.88
C LYS A 56 7.99 16.27 0.68
N ARG A 57 8.91 15.91 1.57
CA ARG A 57 10.32 16.27 1.42
C ARG A 57 10.93 15.65 0.15
N LEU A 58 10.69 14.39 -0.12
CA LEU A 58 11.15 13.74 -1.34
C LEU A 58 10.61 14.46 -2.58
N HIS A 59 9.35 14.89 -2.55
CA HIS A 59 8.73 15.58 -3.66
C HIS A 59 9.18 17.03 -3.78
N GLU A 60 9.03 17.83 -2.72
CA GLU A 60 9.22 19.29 -2.75
C GLU A 60 10.69 19.70 -2.75
N GLU A 61 11.55 18.97 -2.03
CA GLU A 61 12.98 19.30 -1.91
C GLU A 61 13.85 18.58 -2.95
N LEU A 62 13.48 17.35 -3.35
CA LEU A 62 14.31 16.51 -4.20
C LEU A 62 13.68 16.18 -5.57
N GLY A 63 12.46 16.65 -5.83
CA GLY A 63 11.80 16.53 -7.13
C GLY A 63 11.25 15.13 -7.45
N TYR A 64 11.17 14.22 -6.47
CA TYR A 64 10.60 12.89 -6.70
C TYR A 64 9.13 12.97 -7.10
N ARG A 65 8.73 12.12 -8.03
CA ARG A 65 7.34 11.89 -8.42
C ARG A 65 6.93 10.49 -8.01
N PHE A 66 5.70 10.36 -7.56
CA PHE A 66 5.19 9.08 -7.07
C PHE A 66 4.12 8.52 -7.99
N HIS A 67 4.17 7.20 -8.21
CA HIS A 67 3.07 6.43 -8.76
C HIS A 67 2.47 5.57 -7.65
N CYS A 68 1.14 5.53 -7.56
CA CYS A 68 0.42 4.70 -6.61
C CYS A 68 -0.25 3.56 -7.35
N ILE A 69 0.11 2.30 -7.05
CA ILE A 69 -0.58 1.11 -7.52
C ILE A 69 -1.32 0.49 -6.34
N THR A 70 -2.64 0.43 -6.40
CA THR A 70 -3.47 0.00 -5.27
C THR A 70 -4.57 -0.98 -5.70
N SER A 71 -4.67 -2.13 -4.99
CA SER A 71 -5.75 -3.12 -5.18
C SER A 71 -7.01 -2.66 -4.47
N LEU A 72 -7.61 -1.59 -4.96
CA LEU A 72 -8.74 -0.89 -4.36
C LEU A 72 -10.07 -1.40 -4.92
N SER A 73 -10.44 -0.94 -6.08
CA SER A 73 -11.65 -1.27 -6.85
C SER A 73 -11.52 -0.68 -8.26
N LEU A 74 -12.24 -1.26 -9.22
CA LEU A 74 -12.39 -0.72 -10.57
C LEU A 74 -13.50 0.34 -10.66
N ASP A 75 -14.17 0.68 -9.56
CA ASP A 75 -15.14 1.77 -9.51
C ASP A 75 -14.44 3.13 -9.72
N PRO A 76 -14.80 3.90 -10.76
CA PRO A 76 -14.19 5.21 -11.02
C PRO A 76 -14.37 6.21 -9.87
N ASN A 77 -15.44 6.09 -9.07
CA ASN A 77 -15.64 6.95 -7.90
C ASN A 77 -14.65 6.62 -6.78
N ALA A 78 -14.35 5.32 -6.56
CA ALA A 78 -13.33 4.89 -5.60
C ALA A 78 -11.95 5.41 -6.01
N GLN A 79 -11.60 5.35 -7.30
CA GLN A 79 -10.36 5.93 -7.81
C GLN A 79 -10.30 7.44 -7.55
N ARG A 80 -11.33 8.18 -7.91
CA ARG A 80 -11.39 9.64 -7.68
C ARG A 80 -11.23 10.00 -6.20
N LEU A 81 -11.88 9.26 -5.31
CA LEU A 81 -11.76 9.47 -3.87
C LEU A 81 -10.33 9.18 -3.38
N ARG A 82 -9.66 8.18 -3.94
CA ARG A 82 -8.25 7.89 -3.61
C ARG A 82 -7.31 8.98 -4.10
N GLU A 83 -7.48 9.46 -5.32
CA GLU A 83 -6.72 10.59 -5.87
C GLU A 83 -6.90 11.85 -5.01
N MET A 84 -8.13 12.20 -4.64
CA MET A 84 -8.42 13.31 -3.73
C MET A 84 -7.74 13.12 -2.36
N ASN A 85 -7.77 11.91 -1.80
CA ASN A 85 -7.13 11.59 -0.53
C ASN A 85 -5.62 11.79 -0.60
N LEU A 86 -4.96 11.27 -1.63
CA LEU A 86 -3.52 11.44 -1.84
C LEU A 86 -3.14 12.91 -2.03
N ALA A 87 -3.89 13.65 -2.84
CA ALA A 87 -3.66 15.09 -3.05
C ALA A 87 -3.80 15.89 -1.75
N LYS A 88 -4.79 15.56 -0.92
CA LYS A 88 -5.00 16.21 0.40
C LYS A 88 -3.84 15.93 1.37
N LEU A 89 -3.31 14.71 1.39
CA LEU A 89 -2.27 14.29 2.33
C LEU A 89 -0.87 14.78 1.90
N PHE A 90 -0.55 14.72 0.61
CA PHE A 90 0.81 14.87 0.10
C PHE A 90 1.00 16.07 -0.83
N GLY A 91 -0.07 16.74 -1.21
CA GLY A 91 -0.05 17.81 -2.21
C GLY A 91 -0.54 17.35 -3.59
N PRO A 92 -1.06 18.25 -4.42
CA PRO A 92 -1.72 17.89 -5.67
C PRO A 92 -0.77 17.40 -6.78
N THR A 93 0.54 17.55 -6.59
CA THR A 93 1.57 17.25 -7.59
C THR A 93 2.50 16.11 -7.19
N ALA A 94 2.38 15.57 -5.96
CA ALA A 94 3.26 14.52 -5.48
C ALA A 94 3.02 13.18 -6.21
N PHE A 95 1.75 12.83 -6.43
CA PHE A 95 1.36 11.61 -7.14
C PHE A 95 0.99 11.94 -8.58
N GLU A 96 1.85 11.56 -9.51
CA GLU A 96 1.66 11.78 -10.95
C GLU A 96 0.66 10.78 -11.55
N ARG A 97 0.61 9.57 -10.98
CA ARG A 97 -0.26 8.49 -11.46
C ARG A 97 -0.85 7.69 -10.30
N VAL A 98 -2.13 7.36 -10.43
CA VAL A 98 -2.83 6.43 -9.53
C VAL A 98 -3.45 5.31 -10.37
N VAL A 99 -2.97 4.09 -10.16
CA VAL A 99 -3.46 2.88 -10.83
C VAL A 99 -4.29 2.09 -9.83
N CYS A 100 -5.59 2.01 -10.06
CA CYS A 100 -6.51 1.20 -9.26
C CYS A 100 -6.75 -0.15 -9.93
N LEU A 101 -6.46 -1.21 -9.19
CA LEU A 101 -6.74 -2.59 -9.56
C LEU A 101 -8.00 -3.07 -8.83
N ASP A 102 -8.58 -4.18 -9.27
CA ASP A 102 -9.74 -4.76 -8.58
C ASP A 102 -9.38 -5.17 -7.14
N THR A 103 -10.38 -5.21 -6.27
CA THR A 103 -10.21 -5.56 -4.84
C THR A 103 -9.51 -6.91 -4.69
N GLY A 104 -8.33 -6.87 -4.07
CA GLY A 104 -7.50 -8.05 -3.84
C GLY A 104 -6.73 -8.56 -5.05
N ALA A 105 -6.70 -7.83 -6.17
CA ALA A 105 -5.87 -8.18 -7.33
C ALA A 105 -4.38 -8.14 -7.00
N HIS A 106 -3.60 -9.00 -7.64
CA HIS A 106 -2.14 -8.95 -7.62
C HIS A 106 -1.64 -7.75 -8.43
N LYS A 107 -0.42 -7.30 -8.13
CA LYS A 107 0.16 -6.11 -8.77
C LYS A 107 1.14 -6.46 -9.90
N ASP A 108 1.35 -7.74 -10.16
CA ASP A 108 2.37 -8.24 -11.11
C ASP A 108 2.21 -7.58 -12.49
N ASP A 109 1.03 -7.69 -13.10
CA ASP A 109 0.77 -7.12 -14.45
C ASP A 109 0.95 -5.58 -14.49
N ALA A 110 0.55 -4.89 -13.42
CA ALA A 110 0.70 -3.43 -13.33
C ALA A 110 2.16 -2.99 -13.10
N LEU A 111 3.01 -3.89 -12.62
CA LEU A 111 4.43 -3.63 -12.40
C LEU A 111 5.28 -3.90 -13.65
N GLU A 112 4.79 -4.68 -14.62
CA GLU A 112 5.51 -4.98 -15.86
C GLU A 112 5.93 -3.71 -16.63
N GLU A 113 5.10 -2.66 -16.63
CA GLU A 113 5.44 -1.39 -17.27
C GLU A 113 6.63 -0.65 -16.64
N TYR A 114 7.07 -1.07 -15.45
CA TYR A 114 8.25 -0.53 -14.76
C TYR A 114 9.48 -1.43 -14.88
N GLU A 115 9.42 -2.48 -15.69
CA GLU A 115 10.53 -3.42 -15.87
C GLU A 115 11.82 -2.67 -16.25
N GLY A 116 12.88 -2.94 -15.49
CA GLY A 116 14.18 -2.32 -15.71
C GLY A 116 14.28 -0.82 -15.43
N ALA A 117 13.23 -0.18 -14.92
CA ALA A 117 13.24 1.26 -14.63
C ALA A 117 14.16 1.63 -13.45
N GLY A 118 14.56 0.66 -12.60
CA GLY A 118 15.41 0.90 -11.44
C GLY A 118 14.78 1.80 -10.37
N CYS A 119 13.48 2.05 -10.47
CA CYS A 119 12.75 2.86 -9.50
C CYS A 119 12.69 2.19 -8.12
N VAL A 120 12.46 2.99 -7.09
CA VAL A 120 12.17 2.48 -5.74
C VAL A 120 10.70 2.04 -5.68
N TRP A 121 10.49 0.81 -5.23
CA TRP A 121 9.16 0.23 -4.97
C TRP A 121 8.96 0.04 -3.48
N VAL A 122 7.94 0.69 -2.91
CA VAL A 122 7.65 0.66 -1.48
C VAL A 122 6.35 -0.09 -1.24
N GLU A 123 6.40 -1.13 -0.41
CA GLU A 123 5.26 -2.00 -0.08
C GLU A 123 5.24 -2.37 1.39
N ASP A 124 4.08 -2.86 1.86
CA ASP A 124 3.90 -3.48 3.18
C ASP A 124 3.59 -4.98 3.07
N LYS A 125 3.21 -5.45 1.88
CA LYS A 125 2.91 -6.85 1.60
C LYS A 125 4.09 -7.54 0.93
N PRO A 126 4.67 -8.60 1.54
CA PRO A 126 5.83 -9.30 1.01
C PRO A 126 5.69 -9.73 -0.45
N GLU A 127 4.57 -10.35 -0.82
CA GLU A 127 4.35 -10.86 -2.17
C GLU A 127 4.37 -9.74 -3.23
N ASN A 128 3.90 -8.54 -2.89
CA ASN A 128 3.96 -7.39 -3.79
C ASN A 128 5.38 -6.80 -3.85
N ALA A 129 6.16 -6.86 -2.77
CA ALA A 129 7.57 -6.47 -2.79
C ALA A 129 8.38 -7.42 -3.69
N GLU A 130 8.13 -8.73 -3.59
CA GLU A 130 8.76 -9.73 -4.47
C GLU A 130 8.34 -9.55 -5.94
N ALA A 131 7.07 -9.18 -6.20
CA ALA A 131 6.62 -8.86 -7.56
C ALA A 131 7.44 -7.69 -8.16
N GLY A 132 7.68 -6.64 -7.39
CA GLY A 132 8.53 -5.52 -7.81
C GLY A 132 9.99 -5.96 -8.06
N PHE A 133 10.53 -6.83 -7.22
CA PHE A 133 11.87 -7.36 -7.43
C PHE A 133 12.00 -8.17 -8.73
N ARG A 134 10.99 -8.99 -9.07
CA ARG A 134 10.99 -9.77 -10.32
C ARG A 134 11.09 -8.91 -11.57
N VAL A 135 10.58 -7.69 -11.55
CA VAL A 135 10.69 -6.72 -12.66
C VAL A 135 11.87 -5.74 -12.52
N GLY A 136 12.78 -6.01 -11.57
CA GLY A 136 14.04 -5.26 -11.45
C GLY A 136 13.92 -3.94 -10.67
N LEU A 137 12.92 -3.76 -9.82
CA LEU A 137 12.77 -2.59 -8.97
C LEU A 137 13.61 -2.69 -7.67
N ASN A 138 13.97 -1.54 -7.12
CA ASN A 138 14.61 -1.45 -5.81
C ASN A 138 13.56 -1.54 -4.69
N CYS A 139 13.33 -2.74 -4.15
CA CYS A 139 12.21 -3.03 -3.27
C CYS A 139 12.50 -2.72 -1.80
N LEU A 140 11.63 -1.90 -1.21
CA LEU A 140 11.60 -1.56 0.21
C LEU A 140 10.28 -2.05 0.83
N LEU A 141 10.38 -2.89 1.85
CA LEU A 141 9.23 -3.39 2.60
C LEU A 141 9.11 -2.62 3.93
N ILE A 142 8.00 -1.90 4.11
CA ILE A 142 7.72 -1.25 5.39
C ILE A 142 7.30 -2.30 6.42
N GLU A 143 8.00 -2.32 7.54
CA GLU A 143 7.73 -3.24 8.65
C GLU A 143 6.33 -3.01 9.26
N HIS A 144 5.57 -4.08 9.34
CA HIS A 144 4.29 -4.20 10.02
C HIS A 144 4.24 -5.49 10.84
N GLY A 145 3.28 -5.59 11.78
CA GLY A 145 3.15 -6.78 12.61
C GLY A 145 3.00 -8.09 11.83
N HIS A 146 2.42 -8.03 10.63
CA HIS A 146 2.20 -9.22 9.80
C HIS A 146 3.42 -9.64 8.98
N ASN A 147 4.43 -8.79 8.80
CA ASN A 147 5.63 -9.07 8.01
C ASN A 147 6.93 -9.05 8.83
N MET A 148 6.86 -8.99 10.16
CA MET A 148 8.03 -8.89 11.07
C MET A 148 9.05 -10.03 10.93
N HIS A 149 8.61 -11.20 10.47
CA HIS A 149 9.46 -12.39 10.31
C HIS A 149 9.84 -12.66 8.85
N TYR A 150 9.45 -11.73 7.95
CA TYR A 150 9.79 -11.85 6.54
C TYR A 150 11.28 -11.57 6.33
N TYR A 151 11.90 -12.37 5.47
CA TYR A 151 13.27 -12.20 5.03
C TYR A 151 13.37 -12.49 3.53
N HIS A 152 14.11 -11.69 2.82
CA HIS A 152 14.43 -11.89 1.41
C HIS A 152 15.74 -11.16 1.09
N ASP A 153 16.65 -11.80 0.35
CA ASP A 153 18.01 -11.27 0.10
C ASP A 153 18.01 -9.91 -0.64
N HIS A 154 16.99 -9.66 -1.44
CA HIS A 154 16.90 -8.48 -2.31
C HIS A 154 15.77 -7.52 -1.96
N VAL A 155 15.01 -7.77 -0.91
CA VAL A 155 13.97 -6.85 -0.40
C VAL A 155 14.45 -6.28 0.94
N ARG A 156 14.71 -4.98 0.97
CA ARG A 156 15.18 -4.32 2.18
C ARG A 156 14.01 -3.93 3.08
N ILE A 157 14.04 -4.38 4.33
CA ILE A 157 13.03 -4.02 5.33
C ILE A 157 13.38 -2.66 5.94
N VAL A 158 12.41 -1.78 6.04
CA VAL A 158 12.50 -0.43 6.62
C VAL A 158 11.39 -0.21 7.64
N LYS A 159 11.68 0.51 8.72
CA LYS A 159 10.69 0.71 9.80
C LYS A 159 9.62 1.75 9.46
N ASN A 160 9.95 2.75 8.67
CA ASN A 160 9.10 3.91 8.40
C ASN A 160 9.61 4.71 7.19
N TRP A 161 8.93 5.79 6.85
CA TRP A 161 9.30 6.66 5.74
C TRP A 161 10.62 7.44 5.98
N ARG A 162 11.01 7.68 7.23
CA ARG A 162 12.34 8.20 7.54
C ARG A 162 13.44 7.29 7.01
N GLY A 163 13.35 5.99 7.30
CA GLY A 163 14.32 5.02 6.79
C GLY A 163 14.36 4.97 5.26
N ILE A 164 13.21 5.09 4.58
CA ILE A 164 13.15 5.19 3.12
C ILE A 164 13.86 6.45 2.63
N TYR A 165 13.57 7.60 3.24
CA TYR A 165 14.20 8.88 2.91
C TYR A 165 15.73 8.80 3.04
N GLU A 166 16.23 8.30 4.16
CA GLU A 166 17.67 8.15 4.43
C GLU A 166 18.35 7.25 3.39
N LEU A 167 17.68 6.17 2.95
CA LEU A 167 18.21 5.27 1.92
C LEU A 167 18.23 5.87 0.52
N ILE A 168 17.27 6.71 0.19
CA ILE A 168 17.18 7.33 -1.15
C ILE A 168 18.16 8.50 -1.26
N THR A 169 18.52 9.14 -0.14
CA THR A 169 19.35 10.35 -0.11
C THR A 169 20.79 10.09 0.29
N SER A 170 21.17 8.85 0.62
CA SER A 170 22.56 8.44 0.90
C SER A 170 23.29 8.12 -0.41
#